data_cf653b2ee8586400cb0679e59bd5bc6f
#
_entry.id   cf653b2ee8586400cb0679e59bd5bc6f
#
_cell.length_a   1.000
_cell.length_b   1.000
_cell.length_c   1.000
_cell.angle_alpha   90.00
_cell.angle_beta   90.00
_cell.angle_gamma   90.00
#
_symmetry.space_group_name_H-M   'P 1'
#
loop_
_entity.id
_entity.type
_entity.pdbx_description
1 polymer ?
#
loop_
_entity_poly.entity_id
_entity_poly.type
_entity_poly.pdbx_seq_one_letter_code
_entity_poly.pdbx_strand_id
1 'polypeptide(L)'
;MQTSNRFTTRGSRNRCCGWVLFFAALVPVGAHADAGPEEFSPRVWLSPGIYSQHFDSSKHLRNDNPGLSVEVALARDHALIGGSYINSNRARTHYGAYQWRPLHWQVAGLEVGAGVALGAFNGYPNYRDGGWFVTPLPVLAVEGRRFGVNLSVIPTIRNRLDGALAVQVKLRIW
;
A
#
# COMPACT_ATOMS: atom_id res chain seq x y z
N MET A 1 -14.54 35.48 60.21
CA MET A 1 -15.26 35.82 58.98
C MET A 1 -14.23 36.04 57.89
N GLN A 2 -13.86 35.01 57.17
CA GLN A 2 -12.90 35.08 56.05
C GLN A 2 -13.41 34.17 54.95
N THR A 3 -13.85 34.76 53.86
CA THR A 3 -14.31 34.10 52.65
C THR A 3 -13.14 33.84 51.75
N SER A 4 -12.84 32.54 51.49
CA SER A 4 -11.83 32.12 50.55
C SER A 4 -12.42 31.91 49.15
N ASN A 5 -12.06 32.77 48.22
CA ASN A 5 -12.36 32.64 46.80
C ASN A 5 -11.39 31.65 46.16
N ARG A 6 -11.90 30.50 45.68
CA ARG A 6 -11.15 29.61 44.80
C ARG A 6 -11.40 30.00 43.33
N PHE A 7 -10.36 30.48 42.69
CA PHE A 7 -10.31 30.63 41.23
C PHE A 7 -10.06 29.26 40.59
N THR A 8 -11.02 28.77 39.83
CA THR A 8 -10.86 27.63 38.95
C THR A 8 -10.38 28.08 37.57
N THR A 9 -9.12 27.82 37.24
CA THR A 9 -8.58 28.04 35.90
C THR A 9 -9.04 26.93 34.99
N ARG A 10 -9.85 27.27 34.02
CA ARG A 10 -10.34 26.40 32.92
C ARG A 10 -9.25 26.28 31.90
N GLY A 11 -8.56 25.11 31.83
CA GLY A 11 -7.57 24.80 30.83
C GLY A 11 -8.21 24.64 29.43
N SER A 12 -7.83 25.52 28.54
CA SER A 12 -8.15 25.48 27.12
C SER A 12 -7.44 24.31 26.48
N ARG A 13 -8.18 23.28 26.02
CA ARG A 13 -7.66 22.21 25.17
C ARG A 13 -7.57 22.71 23.74
N ASN A 14 -6.38 23.12 23.32
CA ASN A 14 -6.08 23.38 21.93
C ASN A 14 -6.14 22.06 21.15
N ARG A 15 -7.20 21.90 20.36
CA ARG A 15 -7.30 20.86 19.32
C ARG A 15 -6.44 21.33 18.14
N CYS A 16 -5.24 20.80 18.02
CA CYS A 16 -4.46 20.91 16.80
C CYS A 16 -5.14 20.05 15.72
N CYS A 17 -5.95 20.66 14.86
CA CYS A 17 -6.35 20.11 13.58
C CYS A 17 -5.12 20.10 12.67
N GLY A 18 -4.45 18.95 12.57
CA GLY A 18 -3.41 18.74 11.57
C GLY A 18 -4.02 18.67 10.17
N TRP A 19 -3.87 19.74 9.41
CA TRP A 19 -4.16 19.76 7.98
C TRP A 19 -3.07 18.97 7.27
N VAL A 20 -3.42 17.81 6.74
CA VAL A 20 -2.56 17.09 5.81
C VAL A 20 -2.66 17.81 4.46
N LEU A 21 -1.67 18.64 4.16
CA LEU A 21 -1.51 19.25 2.85
C LEU A 21 -1.07 18.17 1.85
N PHE A 22 -1.99 17.73 1.00
CA PHE A 22 -1.67 17.01 -0.21
C PHE A 22 -0.95 17.96 -1.18
N PHE A 23 0.35 17.84 -1.31
CA PHE A 23 1.07 18.45 -2.41
C PHE A 23 0.73 17.70 -3.70
N ALA A 24 -0.22 18.22 -4.46
CA ALA A 24 -0.41 17.84 -5.84
C ALA A 24 0.74 18.43 -6.66
N ALA A 25 1.79 17.66 -6.87
CA ALA A 25 2.82 18.00 -7.85
C ALA A 25 2.20 17.89 -9.25
N LEU A 26 1.94 19.01 -9.89
CA LEU A 26 1.63 19.11 -11.33
C LEU A 26 2.88 18.67 -12.11
N VAL A 27 2.91 17.40 -12.51
CA VAL A 27 3.90 16.93 -13.48
C VAL A 27 3.43 17.35 -14.87
N PRO A 28 4.24 18.05 -15.68
CA PRO A 28 3.85 18.41 -17.03
C PRO A 28 3.61 17.13 -17.85
N VAL A 29 2.41 16.97 -18.36
CA VAL A 29 2.06 15.93 -19.33
C VAL A 29 2.76 16.29 -20.64
N GLY A 30 3.94 15.73 -20.87
CA GLY A 30 4.60 15.77 -22.17
C GLY A 30 3.75 15.00 -23.18
N ALA A 31 3.33 15.68 -24.25
CA ALA A 31 2.67 15.04 -25.38
C ALA A 31 3.63 13.99 -25.97
N HIS A 32 3.29 12.71 -25.81
CA HIS A 32 4.01 11.61 -26.48
C HIS A 32 3.40 11.46 -27.87
N ALA A 33 4.27 11.52 -28.89
CA ALA A 33 3.93 11.16 -30.24
C ALA A 33 3.39 9.73 -30.27
N ASP A 34 2.32 9.50 -31.06
CA ASP A 34 1.72 8.22 -31.36
C ASP A 34 2.78 7.19 -31.81
N ALA A 35 3.32 6.42 -30.88
CA ALA A 35 3.82 5.09 -31.18
C ALA A 35 2.57 4.22 -31.34
N GLY A 36 2.42 3.56 -32.50
CA GLY A 36 1.30 2.65 -32.76
C GLY A 36 1.11 1.67 -31.60
N PRO A 37 -0.02 0.96 -31.52
CA PRO A 37 -0.35 0.11 -30.38
C PRO A 37 0.77 -0.90 -30.16
N GLU A 38 1.68 -0.64 -29.20
CA GLU A 38 2.62 -1.65 -28.72
C GLU A 38 1.78 -2.81 -28.20
N GLU A 39 1.85 -3.94 -28.87
CA GLU A 39 1.18 -5.17 -28.45
C GLU A 39 1.72 -5.55 -27.07
N PHE A 40 0.89 -5.40 -26.04
CA PHE A 40 1.27 -5.70 -24.66
C PHE A 40 1.52 -7.20 -24.52
N SER A 41 2.73 -7.56 -24.15
CA SER A 41 3.05 -8.95 -23.77
C SER A 41 2.81 -9.16 -22.27
N PRO A 42 2.03 -10.18 -21.86
CA PRO A 42 1.84 -10.49 -20.45
C PRO A 42 3.19 -10.69 -19.73
N ARG A 43 3.29 -10.19 -18.52
CA ARG A 43 4.50 -10.29 -17.68
C ARG A 43 4.18 -11.02 -16.38
N VAL A 44 5.02 -11.94 -15.98
CA VAL A 44 4.86 -12.69 -14.73
C VAL A 44 6.00 -12.32 -13.77
N TRP A 45 5.61 -11.94 -12.55
CA TRP A 45 6.51 -11.55 -11.49
C TRP A 45 6.35 -12.47 -10.29
N LEU A 46 7.46 -12.75 -9.62
CA LEU A 46 7.53 -13.52 -8.38
C LEU A 46 8.05 -12.63 -7.26
N SER A 47 7.45 -12.73 -6.06
CA SER A 47 7.86 -11.95 -4.89
C SER A 47 8.02 -12.85 -3.66
N PRO A 48 9.14 -12.72 -2.89
CA PRO A 48 9.44 -13.56 -1.72
C PRO A 48 8.74 -13.09 -0.44
N GLY A 49 7.92 -12.06 -0.50
CA GLY A 49 7.20 -11.50 0.64
C GLY A 49 6.97 -10.00 0.54
N ILE A 50 6.60 -9.41 1.67
CA ILE A 50 6.26 -7.99 1.80
C ILE A 50 7.02 -7.40 2.98
N TYR A 51 7.67 -6.25 2.80
CA TYR A 51 8.17 -5.45 3.91
C TYR A 51 7.13 -4.42 4.29
N SER A 52 6.80 -4.26 5.58
CA SER A 52 5.80 -3.32 6.08
C SER A 52 6.45 -2.33 7.04
N GLN A 53 6.53 -1.06 6.66
CA GLN A 53 6.94 -0.01 7.59
C GLN A 53 5.70 0.53 8.29
N HIS A 54 5.51 0.18 9.56
CA HIS A 54 4.36 0.62 10.35
C HIS A 54 4.49 2.09 10.76
N PHE A 55 3.36 2.81 10.76
CA PHE A 55 3.32 4.22 11.17
C PHE A 55 3.39 4.38 12.69
N ASP A 56 2.96 3.36 13.44
CA ASP A 56 3.10 3.30 14.90
C ASP A 56 4.16 2.26 15.29
N SER A 57 5.35 2.75 15.62
CA SER A 57 6.49 1.90 16.03
C SER A 57 6.37 1.37 17.45
N SER A 58 5.47 1.92 18.29
CA SER A 58 5.31 1.51 19.69
C SER A 58 4.76 0.09 19.85
N LYS A 59 4.12 -0.45 18.81
CA LYS A 59 3.49 -1.77 18.84
C LYS A 59 4.45 -2.94 18.58
N HIS A 60 5.72 -2.67 18.26
CA HIS A 60 6.74 -3.68 17.98
C HIS A 60 6.29 -4.76 16.99
N LEU A 61 5.52 -4.35 15.98
CA LEU A 61 5.04 -5.25 14.94
C LEU A 61 6.20 -5.69 14.04
N ARG A 62 6.07 -6.88 13.49
CA ARG A 62 7.03 -7.41 12.54
C ARG A 62 6.95 -6.64 11.23
N ASN A 63 8.11 -6.23 10.68
CA ASN A 63 8.17 -5.51 9.41
C ASN A 63 8.47 -6.43 8.22
N ASP A 64 9.30 -7.46 8.42
CA ASP A 64 9.63 -8.46 7.40
C ASP A 64 8.57 -9.55 7.37
N ASN A 65 7.80 -9.62 6.31
CA ASN A 65 6.68 -10.55 6.15
C ASN A 65 7.02 -11.54 5.02
N PRO A 66 7.79 -12.61 5.32
CA PRO A 66 8.19 -13.58 4.31
C PRO A 66 7.00 -14.33 3.75
N GLY A 67 7.06 -14.66 2.48
CA GLY A 67 5.98 -15.32 1.79
C GLY A 67 6.32 -15.66 0.36
N LEU A 68 5.30 -15.95 -0.41
CA LEU A 68 5.43 -16.14 -1.85
C LEU A 68 4.17 -15.61 -2.53
N SER A 69 4.37 -14.83 -3.59
CA SER A 69 3.26 -14.36 -4.41
C SER A 69 3.66 -14.26 -5.88
N VAL A 70 2.65 -14.39 -6.72
CA VAL A 70 2.76 -14.25 -8.17
C VAL A 70 1.89 -13.07 -8.59
N GLU A 71 2.44 -12.20 -9.43
CA GLU A 71 1.71 -11.14 -10.11
C GLU A 71 1.76 -11.40 -11.62
N VAL A 72 0.60 -11.32 -12.26
CA VAL A 72 0.47 -11.42 -13.72
C VAL A 72 -0.05 -10.10 -14.24
N ALA A 73 0.77 -9.35 -14.95
CA ALA A 73 0.34 -8.18 -15.71
C ALA A 73 -0.38 -8.66 -16.97
N LEU A 74 -1.69 -8.41 -17.05
CA LEU A 74 -2.57 -8.82 -18.15
C LEU A 74 -2.61 -7.78 -19.28
N ALA A 75 -2.45 -6.52 -18.91
CA ALA A 75 -2.36 -5.37 -19.78
C ALA A 75 -1.44 -4.32 -19.13
N ARG A 76 -1.20 -3.22 -19.82
CA ARG A 76 -0.36 -2.13 -19.30
C ARG A 76 -0.87 -1.61 -17.95
N ASP A 77 -2.19 -1.50 -17.81
CA ASP A 77 -2.86 -0.93 -16.64
C ASP A 77 -3.56 -1.98 -15.74
N HIS A 78 -3.53 -3.27 -16.11
CA HIS A 78 -4.24 -4.33 -15.40
C HIS A 78 -3.32 -5.45 -14.95
N ALA A 79 -3.39 -5.83 -13.67
CA ALA A 79 -2.67 -6.98 -13.15
C ALA A 79 -3.51 -7.75 -12.12
N LEU A 80 -3.22 -9.05 -12.00
CA LEU A 80 -3.69 -9.90 -10.92
C LEU A 80 -2.50 -10.28 -10.06
N ILE A 81 -2.67 -10.27 -8.75
CA ILE A 81 -1.64 -10.72 -7.81
C ILE A 81 -2.27 -11.61 -6.75
N GLY A 82 -1.58 -12.65 -6.35
CA GLY A 82 -2.02 -13.54 -5.28
C GLY A 82 -0.89 -14.30 -4.64
N GLY A 83 -1.11 -14.73 -3.40
CA GLY A 83 -0.11 -15.45 -2.66
C GLY A 83 -0.40 -15.60 -1.18
N SER A 84 0.64 -15.93 -0.43
CA SER A 84 0.56 -15.97 1.03
C SER A 84 1.85 -15.48 1.68
N TYR A 85 1.72 -14.89 2.87
CA TYR A 85 2.85 -14.41 3.67
C TYR A 85 2.55 -14.52 5.16
N ILE A 86 3.59 -14.43 5.99
CA ILE A 86 3.42 -14.28 7.44
C ILE A 86 3.30 -12.80 7.74
N ASN A 87 2.12 -12.36 8.19
CA ASN A 87 1.82 -10.95 8.43
C ASN A 87 2.52 -10.40 9.69
N SER A 88 2.37 -9.10 9.94
CA SER A 88 2.97 -8.38 11.05
C SER A 88 2.52 -8.88 12.44
N ASN A 89 1.37 -9.54 12.52
CA ASN A 89 0.87 -10.23 13.73
C ASN A 89 1.36 -11.68 13.83
N ARG A 90 2.32 -12.11 12.98
CA ARG A 90 2.88 -13.46 12.91
C ARG A 90 1.88 -14.55 12.51
N ALA A 91 0.73 -14.16 11.99
CA ALA A 91 -0.26 -15.08 11.43
C ALA A 91 -0.07 -15.23 9.92
N ARG A 92 -0.53 -16.36 9.36
CA ARG A 92 -0.50 -16.56 7.91
C ARG A 92 -1.66 -15.83 7.25
N THR A 93 -1.33 -15.03 6.26
CA THR A 93 -2.28 -14.35 5.37
C THR A 93 -2.25 -15.02 4.00
N HIS A 94 -3.42 -15.29 3.45
CA HIS A 94 -3.61 -15.54 2.02
C HIS A 94 -4.30 -14.33 1.41
N TYR A 95 -3.94 -14.00 0.20
CA TYR A 95 -4.54 -12.86 -0.48
C TYR A 95 -4.61 -13.05 -1.98
N GLY A 96 -5.54 -12.33 -2.59
CA GLY A 96 -5.63 -12.13 -4.02
C GLY A 96 -6.13 -10.71 -4.28
N ALA A 97 -5.57 -10.04 -5.28
CA ALA A 97 -5.98 -8.69 -5.63
C ALA A 97 -5.96 -8.49 -7.15
N TYR A 98 -6.86 -7.66 -7.61
CA TYR A 98 -6.84 -7.06 -8.92
C TYR A 98 -6.30 -5.64 -8.82
N GLN A 99 -5.35 -5.28 -9.66
CA GLN A 99 -4.77 -3.96 -9.74
C GLN A 99 -5.22 -3.27 -11.03
N TRP A 100 -5.69 -2.05 -10.89
CA TRP A 100 -5.95 -1.14 -11.99
C TRP A 100 -5.06 0.08 -11.82
N ARG A 101 -4.11 0.26 -12.75
CA ARG A 101 -3.05 1.28 -12.71
C ARG A 101 -3.14 2.17 -13.96
N PRO A 102 -4.16 3.04 -14.09
CA PRO A 102 -4.37 3.83 -15.30
C PRO A 102 -3.36 4.95 -15.51
N LEU A 103 -2.62 5.33 -14.47
CA LEU A 103 -1.61 6.39 -14.55
C LEU A 103 -0.24 5.77 -14.82
N HIS A 104 0.41 6.18 -15.90
CA HIS A 104 1.69 5.65 -16.33
C HIS A 104 2.69 6.74 -16.65
N TRP A 105 3.95 6.51 -16.26
CA TRP A 105 5.09 7.35 -16.58
C TRP A 105 6.30 6.49 -16.92
N GLN A 106 7.19 7.04 -17.72
CA GLN A 106 8.53 6.52 -17.95
C GLN A 106 9.54 7.42 -17.25
N VAL A 107 10.31 6.88 -16.31
CA VAL A 107 11.29 7.65 -15.54
C VAL A 107 12.60 6.87 -15.56
N ALA A 108 13.64 7.44 -16.17
CA ALA A 108 14.97 6.83 -16.23
C ALA A 108 14.99 5.36 -16.69
N GLY A 109 14.15 5.00 -17.67
CA GLY A 109 14.04 3.64 -18.20
C GLY A 109 13.23 2.68 -17.34
N LEU A 110 12.58 3.17 -16.27
CA LEU A 110 11.63 2.42 -15.45
C LEU A 110 10.20 2.79 -15.85
N GLU A 111 9.34 1.79 -15.89
CA GLU A 111 7.90 1.97 -16.04
C GLU A 111 7.28 2.19 -14.67
N VAL A 112 6.57 3.29 -14.49
CA VAL A 112 5.88 3.63 -13.24
C VAL A 112 4.39 3.62 -13.51
N GLY A 113 3.65 2.78 -12.77
CA GLY A 113 2.19 2.69 -12.85
C GLY A 113 1.55 2.99 -11.51
N ALA A 114 0.56 3.88 -11.47
CA ALA A 114 -0.18 4.19 -10.26
C ALA A 114 -1.68 3.98 -10.42
N GLY A 115 -2.32 3.55 -9.32
CA GLY A 115 -3.75 3.29 -9.31
C GLY A 115 -4.24 2.67 -8.01
N VAL A 116 -5.15 1.72 -8.12
CA VAL A 116 -5.81 1.06 -6.98
C VAL A 116 -5.75 -0.45 -7.15
N ALA A 117 -5.47 -1.16 -6.06
CA ALA A 117 -5.65 -2.60 -5.94
C ALA A 117 -6.91 -2.89 -5.13
N LEU A 118 -7.83 -3.69 -5.65
CA LEU A 118 -8.95 -4.25 -4.90
C LEU A 118 -8.56 -5.66 -4.47
N GLY A 119 -8.26 -5.84 -3.17
CA GLY A 119 -7.74 -7.08 -2.65
C GLY A 119 -8.63 -7.74 -1.60
N ALA A 120 -8.67 -9.07 -1.63
CA ALA A 120 -9.22 -9.92 -0.60
C ALA A 120 -8.07 -10.50 0.24
N PHE A 121 -8.16 -10.41 1.56
CA PHE A 121 -7.14 -10.82 2.53
C PHE A 121 -7.76 -11.59 3.69
N ASN A 122 -6.99 -12.47 4.34
CA ASN A 122 -7.38 -13.12 5.61
C ASN A 122 -6.21 -13.13 6.61
N GLY A 123 -6.40 -13.79 7.75
CA GLY A 123 -5.34 -14.07 8.72
C GLY A 123 -4.95 -12.88 9.61
N TYR A 124 -5.75 -11.83 9.69
CA TYR A 124 -5.55 -10.71 10.62
C TYR A 124 -6.38 -10.93 11.89
N PRO A 125 -5.77 -11.36 13.04
CA PRO A 125 -6.53 -11.80 14.20
C PRO A 125 -7.49 -10.75 14.76
N ASN A 126 -7.07 -9.49 14.74
CA ASN A 126 -7.85 -8.36 15.27
C ASN A 126 -8.89 -7.81 14.27
N TYR A 127 -8.96 -8.40 13.07
CA TYR A 127 -9.90 -7.97 12.05
C TYR A 127 -10.70 -9.17 11.55
N ARG A 128 -12.02 -9.17 11.79
CA ARG A 128 -12.95 -10.27 11.46
C ARG A 128 -12.49 -11.64 11.96
N ASP A 129 -11.82 -11.69 13.12
CA ASP A 129 -11.30 -12.93 13.73
C ASP A 129 -10.42 -13.76 12.77
N GLY A 130 -9.64 -13.08 11.93
CA GLY A 130 -8.81 -13.70 10.91
C GLY A 130 -9.54 -14.12 9.63
N GLY A 131 -10.84 -13.87 9.54
CA GLY A 131 -11.64 -14.17 8.35
C GLY A 131 -11.33 -13.27 7.15
N TRP A 132 -11.91 -13.60 5.99
CA TRP A 132 -11.74 -12.85 4.77
C TRP A 132 -12.38 -11.46 4.81
N PHE A 133 -11.67 -10.48 4.28
CA PHE A 133 -12.17 -9.14 4.03
C PHE A 133 -11.65 -8.59 2.71
N VAL A 134 -12.37 -7.64 2.14
CA VAL A 134 -12.01 -6.96 0.90
C VAL A 134 -11.71 -5.50 1.22
N THR A 135 -10.66 -4.96 0.62
CA THR A 135 -10.27 -3.55 0.79
C THR A 135 -9.62 -3.01 -0.47
N PRO A 136 -9.92 -1.76 -0.85
CA PRO A 136 -9.13 -1.04 -1.82
C PRO A 136 -7.84 -0.53 -1.18
N LEU A 137 -6.73 -0.60 -1.90
CA LEU A 137 -5.43 -0.08 -1.50
C LEU A 137 -4.85 0.76 -2.65
N PRO A 138 -4.33 1.95 -2.40
CA PRO A 138 -3.55 2.65 -3.40
C PRO A 138 -2.32 1.82 -3.74
N VAL A 139 -1.96 1.76 -5.00
CA VAL A 139 -0.78 1.03 -5.49
C VAL A 139 0.04 1.92 -6.40
N LEU A 140 1.36 1.87 -6.19
CA LEU A 140 2.38 2.40 -7.09
C LEU A 140 3.31 1.24 -7.46
N ALA A 141 3.38 0.89 -8.73
CA ALA A 141 4.30 -0.10 -9.26
C ALA A 141 5.44 0.61 -9.98
N VAL A 142 6.67 0.23 -9.67
CA VAL A 142 7.88 0.67 -10.38
C VAL A 142 8.53 -0.56 -10.98
N GLU A 143 8.61 -0.64 -12.31
CA GLU A 143 9.00 -1.84 -13.01
C GLU A 143 10.16 -1.57 -13.97
N GLY A 144 11.24 -2.33 -13.78
CA GLY A 144 12.35 -2.39 -14.72
C GLY A 144 12.30 -3.67 -15.56
N ARG A 145 13.41 -3.97 -16.24
CA ARG A 145 13.50 -5.14 -17.12
C ARG A 145 13.39 -6.47 -16.37
N ARG A 146 13.97 -6.58 -15.17
CA ARG A 146 14.02 -7.82 -14.35
C ARG A 146 13.49 -7.64 -12.95
N PHE A 147 13.61 -6.45 -12.37
CA PHE A 147 13.19 -6.14 -11.01
C PHE A 147 12.09 -5.10 -11.01
N GLY A 148 11.21 -5.21 -10.06
CA GLY A 148 10.18 -4.22 -9.80
C GLY A 148 9.85 -4.14 -8.32
N VAL A 149 9.07 -3.11 -7.97
CA VAL A 149 8.59 -2.87 -6.61
C VAL A 149 7.14 -2.44 -6.69
N ASN A 150 6.29 -3.03 -5.87
CA ASN A 150 4.96 -2.49 -5.58
C ASN A 150 4.98 -1.80 -4.22
N LEU A 151 4.46 -0.60 -4.16
CA LEU A 151 4.24 0.17 -2.94
C LEU A 151 2.74 0.31 -2.71
N SER A 152 2.30 0.09 -1.48
CA SER A 152 0.91 0.27 -1.07
C SER A 152 0.82 0.88 0.32
N VAL A 153 -0.15 1.75 0.53
CA VAL A 153 -0.45 2.30 1.85
C VAL A 153 -1.60 1.52 2.46
N ILE A 154 -1.35 0.88 3.58
CA ILE A 154 -2.36 0.19 4.39
C ILE A 154 -2.92 1.22 5.38
N PRO A 155 -4.24 1.48 5.39
CA PRO A 155 -4.82 2.44 6.31
C PRO A 155 -4.84 1.92 7.75
N THR A 156 -4.73 2.81 8.74
CA THR A 156 -4.95 2.47 10.14
C THR A 156 -6.45 2.37 10.39
N ILE A 157 -6.93 1.21 10.84
CA ILE A 157 -8.28 1.01 11.36
C ILE A 157 -8.15 0.78 12.87
N ARG A 158 -8.59 1.74 13.67
CA ARG A 158 -8.42 1.75 15.12
C ARG A 158 -8.79 0.41 15.75
N ASN A 159 -7.87 -0.17 16.54
CA ASN A 159 -7.98 -1.45 17.24
C ASN A 159 -8.21 -2.69 16.33
N ARG A 160 -8.00 -2.56 14.99
CA ARG A 160 -8.27 -3.65 14.04
C ARG A 160 -7.12 -3.88 13.07
N LEU A 161 -6.60 -2.81 12.46
CA LEU A 161 -5.55 -2.90 11.46
C LEU A 161 -4.56 -1.76 11.67
N ASP A 162 -3.28 -2.11 11.74
CA ASP A 162 -2.20 -1.15 11.89
C ASP A 162 -1.75 -0.64 10.53
N GLY A 163 -1.74 0.70 10.41
CA GLY A 163 -1.33 1.36 9.19
C GLY A 163 0.15 1.18 8.90
N ALA A 164 0.46 0.97 7.63
CA ALA A 164 1.82 0.75 7.18
C ALA A 164 2.02 1.17 5.72
N LEU A 165 3.26 1.47 5.38
CA LEU A 165 3.73 1.45 4.00
C LEU A 165 4.20 0.02 3.70
N ALA A 166 3.52 -0.66 2.78
CA ALA A 166 3.90 -1.98 2.30
C ALA A 166 4.79 -1.85 1.06
N VAL A 167 5.91 -2.56 1.08
CA VAL A 167 6.91 -2.61 0.00
C VAL A 167 7.05 -4.07 -0.43
N GLN A 168 6.76 -4.36 -1.68
CA GLN A 168 6.87 -5.69 -2.24
C GLN A 168 7.86 -5.69 -3.42
N VAL A 169 9.03 -6.25 -3.20
CA VAL A 169 10.02 -6.44 -4.27
C VAL A 169 9.60 -7.64 -5.12
N LYS A 170 9.76 -7.53 -6.42
CA LYS A 170 9.38 -8.57 -7.38
C LYS A 170 10.44 -8.80 -8.45
N LEU A 171 10.59 -10.06 -8.86
CA LEU A 171 11.47 -10.51 -9.93
C LEU A 171 10.62 -10.94 -11.12
N ARG A 172 10.92 -10.43 -12.30
CA ARG A 172 10.28 -10.85 -13.55
C ARG A 172 10.81 -12.21 -13.96
N ILE A 173 9.91 -13.16 -14.14
CA ILE A 173 10.21 -14.54 -14.54
C ILE A 173 9.68 -14.87 -15.93
N TRP A 174 8.82 -14.00 -16.47
CA TRP A 174 8.27 -14.09 -17.82
C TRP A 174 7.94 -12.69 -18.36
#